data_c4b7c25798975d7a3e1110f904986e90
#
_entry.id   c4b7c25798975d7a3e1110f904986e90
#
_cell.length_a   1.000
_cell.length_b   1.000
_cell.length_c   1.000
_cell.angle_alpha   90.00
_cell.angle_beta   90.00
_cell.angle_gamma   90.00
#
_symmetry.space_group_name_H-M   'P 1'
#
loop_
_entity.id
_entity.type
_entity.pdbx_description
1 polymer ?
#
loop_
_entity_poly.entity_id
_entity_poly.type
_entity_poly.pdbx_seq_one_letter_code
_entity_poly.pdbx_strand_id
1 'polypeptide(L)'
;MGKTTAGRYLYTQIVNNAMSRTQKLNHSGLDLVFAIPNALSKYRVDTFFTKEPETLEWIDGIPHGSVLWDIGANVGLYTCYAAKTRGCRVFAFEPSVFNLELLARNIFVNGLTELVTIIPLPLSDALAVSKLNMTTTEWGGALSTFAQSYGHDGEAMCKAFELPTVGLSMVDAVELLRIPRPDYIKMDVDGIEHLILKGGAPVLQEAISILVEINDRFTAQAADASRYLQLAGFILKEKRHADHFESATGPARYTFNQIWIKQV
;
A
#
# COMPACT_ATOMS: atom_id res chain seq x y z
N MET A 1 16.47 -16.04 -31.42
CA MET A 1 17.43 -16.27 -30.32
C MET A 1 17.28 -17.62 -29.62
N GLY A 2 16.13 -18.26 -29.52
CA GLY A 2 15.91 -19.48 -28.72
C GLY A 2 16.33 -20.83 -29.35
N LYS A 3 16.79 -20.89 -30.61
CA LYS A 3 17.05 -22.15 -31.34
C LYS A 3 18.43 -22.79 -31.10
N THR A 4 19.40 -22.08 -30.56
CA THR A 4 20.74 -22.59 -30.25
C THR A 4 21.03 -22.55 -28.74
N THR A 5 21.97 -23.36 -28.25
CA THR A 5 22.39 -23.36 -26.84
C THR A 5 22.92 -21.98 -26.40
N ALA A 6 23.77 -21.37 -27.21
CA ALA A 6 24.29 -20.03 -27.00
C ALA A 6 23.15 -18.97 -26.97
N GLY A 7 22.20 -19.08 -27.91
CA GLY A 7 21.04 -18.18 -27.94
C GLY A 7 20.11 -18.32 -26.72
N ARG A 8 19.90 -19.54 -26.22
CA ARG A 8 19.16 -19.77 -24.97
C ARG A 8 19.90 -19.20 -23.78
N TYR A 9 21.21 -19.43 -23.68
CA TYR A 9 22.02 -18.86 -22.61
C TYR A 9 21.95 -17.33 -22.58
N LEU A 10 22.18 -16.68 -23.74
CA LEU A 10 22.12 -15.23 -23.88
C LEU A 10 20.72 -14.70 -23.49
N TYR A 11 19.64 -15.35 -23.92
CA TYR A 11 18.28 -15.00 -23.56
C TYR A 11 18.05 -15.08 -22.04
N THR A 12 18.53 -16.17 -21.41
CA THR A 12 18.44 -16.33 -19.95
C THR A 12 19.20 -15.20 -19.23
N GLN A 13 20.38 -14.82 -19.71
CA GLN A 13 21.14 -13.70 -19.11
C GLN A 13 20.38 -12.36 -19.25
N ILE A 14 19.76 -12.11 -20.41
CA ILE A 14 18.94 -10.90 -20.61
C ILE A 14 17.77 -10.87 -19.65
N VAL A 15 17.03 -11.98 -19.49
CA VAL A 15 15.90 -12.08 -18.56
C VAL A 15 16.36 -11.89 -17.12
N ASN A 16 17.43 -12.56 -16.69
CA ASN A 16 17.97 -12.41 -15.34
C ASN A 16 18.42 -10.97 -15.04
N ASN A 17 19.09 -10.35 -16.02
CA ASN A 17 19.51 -8.95 -15.88
C ASN A 17 18.31 -7.99 -15.81
N ALA A 18 17.24 -8.25 -16.57
CA ALA A 18 16.02 -7.46 -16.50
C ALA A 18 15.36 -7.59 -15.13
N MET A 19 15.28 -8.82 -14.59
CA MET A 19 14.70 -9.11 -13.27
C MET A 19 15.51 -8.53 -12.10
N SER A 20 16.81 -8.36 -12.25
CA SER A 20 17.71 -7.82 -11.23
C SER A 20 17.94 -6.31 -11.34
N ARG A 21 17.26 -5.64 -12.28
CA ARG A 21 17.39 -4.18 -12.43
C ARG A 21 16.87 -3.47 -11.19
N THR A 22 17.68 -2.53 -10.69
CA THR A 22 17.31 -1.66 -9.59
C THR A 22 17.56 -0.20 -9.95
N GLN A 23 16.88 0.68 -9.24
CA GLN A 23 17.10 2.12 -9.30
C GLN A 23 17.33 2.65 -7.89
N LYS A 24 18.35 3.49 -7.76
CA LYS A 24 18.69 4.16 -6.52
C LYS A 24 18.03 5.55 -6.51
N LEU A 25 17.37 5.86 -5.42
CA LEU A 25 16.88 7.19 -5.09
C LEU A 25 17.68 7.73 -3.91
N ASN A 26 18.03 9.02 -3.95
CA ASN A 26 18.62 9.71 -2.82
C ASN A 26 17.65 10.79 -2.32
N HIS A 27 17.34 10.76 -1.05
CA HIS A 27 16.50 11.77 -0.39
C HIS A 27 17.12 12.15 0.95
N SER A 28 17.40 13.43 1.12
CA SER A 28 17.97 13.96 2.37
C SER A 28 19.24 13.22 2.86
N GLY A 29 20.05 12.73 1.91
CA GLY A 29 21.29 11.98 2.21
C GLY A 29 21.07 10.49 2.49
N LEU A 30 19.85 9.99 2.44
CA LEU A 30 19.54 8.57 2.56
C LEU A 30 19.33 7.93 1.17
N ASP A 31 19.92 6.77 1.02
CA ASP A 31 19.80 5.97 -0.22
C ASP A 31 18.72 4.92 -0.07
N LEU A 32 17.76 4.93 -0.99
CA LEU A 32 16.76 3.89 -1.19
C LEU A 32 17.01 3.21 -2.53
N VAL A 33 16.92 1.89 -2.56
CA VAL A 33 17.11 1.08 -3.78
C VAL A 33 15.84 0.28 -4.05
N PHE A 34 15.31 0.38 -5.26
CA PHE A 34 14.08 -0.33 -5.62
C PHE A 34 14.26 -1.16 -6.88
N ALA A 35 13.67 -2.36 -6.90
CA ALA A 35 13.60 -3.21 -8.06
C ALA A 35 12.68 -2.60 -9.12
N ILE A 36 13.16 -2.56 -10.37
CA ILE A 36 12.44 -2.00 -11.52
C ILE A 36 12.43 -2.98 -12.71
N PRO A 37 11.87 -4.20 -12.54
CA PRO A 37 11.90 -5.22 -13.59
C PRO A 37 11.03 -4.88 -14.80
N ASN A 38 10.00 -4.03 -14.65
CA ASN A 38 9.08 -3.60 -15.70
C ASN A 38 8.89 -2.08 -15.72
N ALA A 39 8.16 -1.58 -16.71
CA ALA A 39 7.92 -0.15 -16.89
C ALA A 39 7.07 0.44 -15.75
N LEU A 40 6.09 -0.32 -15.24
CA LEU A 40 5.21 0.14 -14.16
C LEU A 40 5.97 0.33 -12.85
N SER A 41 6.81 -0.64 -12.46
CA SER A 41 7.67 -0.51 -11.28
C SER A 41 8.64 0.66 -11.43
N LYS A 42 9.22 0.85 -12.63
CA LYS A 42 10.05 2.02 -12.91
C LYS A 42 9.29 3.34 -12.76
N TYR A 43 8.08 3.44 -13.32
CA TYR A 43 7.23 4.62 -13.20
C TYR A 43 6.93 4.97 -11.72
N ARG A 44 6.60 3.97 -10.89
CA ARG A 44 6.38 4.17 -9.45
C ARG A 44 7.60 4.75 -8.75
N VAL A 45 8.80 4.25 -9.10
CA VAL A 45 10.06 4.75 -8.53
C VAL A 45 10.38 6.15 -9.04
N ASP A 46 10.21 6.41 -10.34
CA ASP A 46 10.48 7.74 -10.95
C ASP A 46 9.58 8.83 -10.35
N THR A 47 8.33 8.49 -10.01
CA THR A 47 7.35 9.46 -9.50
C THR A 47 7.25 9.47 -7.96
N PHE A 48 8.06 8.70 -7.25
CA PHE A 48 7.93 8.48 -5.82
C PHE A 48 7.86 9.75 -4.98
N PHE A 49 8.69 10.76 -5.30
CA PHE A 49 8.72 12.02 -4.55
C PHE A 49 7.71 13.07 -5.03
N THR A 50 7.03 12.81 -6.15
CA THR A 50 6.16 13.79 -6.78
C THR A 50 4.69 13.38 -6.88
N LYS A 51 4.42 12.08 -6.80
CA LYS A 51 3.05 11.56 -6.93
C LYS A 51 2.20 11.87 -5.69
N GLU A 52 2.78 11.66 -4.51
CA GLU A 52 2.07 11.83 -3.22
C GLU A 52 3.02 12.47 -2.19
N PRO A 53 3.44 13.73 -2.38
CA PRO A 53 4.35 14.41 -1.47
C PRO A 53 3.80 14.51 -0.05
N GLU A 54 2.47 14.64 0.11
CA GLU A 54 1.78 14.67 1.39
C GLU A 54 1.96 13.37 2.19
N THR A 55 2.05 12.22 1.52
CA THR A 55 2.33 10.93 2.18
C THR A 55 3.73 10.90 2.76
N LEU A 56 4.72 11.44 2.03
CA LEU A 56 6.10 11.54 2.51
C LEU A 56 6.22 12.52 3.67
N GLU A 57 5.59 13.71 3.56
CA GLU A 57 5.52 14.71 4.63
C GLU A 57 4.91 14.13 5.91
N TRP A 58 3.83 13.34 5.77
CA TRP A 58 3.20 12.67 6.91
C TRP A 58 4.14 11.62 7.54
N ILE A 59 4.82 10.79 6.72
CA ILE A 59 5.79 9.81 7.22
C ILE A 59 6.96 10.52 7.93
N ASP A 60 7.46 11.62 7.40
CA ASP A 60 8.56 12.40 8.01
C ASP A 60 8.18 12.98 9.38
N GLY A 61 6.89 13.21 9.61
CA GLY A 61 6.34 13.60 10.91
C GLY A 61 6.20 12.47 11.93
N ILE A 62 6.36 11.20 11.54
CA ILE A 62 6.26 10.06 12.46
C ILE A 62 7.46 10.03 13.41
N PRO A 63 7.28 9.90 14.73
CA PRO A 63 8.38 9.73 15.68
C PRO A 63 9.21 8.49 15.39
N HIS A 64 10.50 8.56 15.67
CA HIS A 64 11.43 7.45 15.46
C HIS A 64 11.00 6.19 16.23
N GLY A 65 11.06 5.03 15.57
CA GLY A 65 10.77 3.74 16.19
C GLY A 65 9.30 3.40 16.38
N SER A 66 8.37 4.25 15.89
CA SER A 66 6.93 3.99 15.96
C SER A 66 6.53 2.73 15.19
N VAL A 67 5.40 2.14 15.56
CA VAL A 67 4.76 1.05 14.84
C VAL A 67 3.87 1.62 13.73
N LEU A 68 4.21 1.30 12.48
CA LEU A 68 3.43 1.69 11.30
C LEU A 68 2.76 0.45 10.68
N TRP A 69 1.46 0.53 10.44
CA TRP A 69 0.78 -0.38 9.53
C TRP A 69 0.65 0.29 8.16
N ASP A 70 1.28 -0.33 7.13
CA ASP A 70 1.16 0.08 5.73
C ASP A 70 0.20 -0.90 5.05
N ILE A 71 -1.08 -0.50 4.94
CA ILE A 71 -2.18 -1.31 4.43
C ILE A 71 -2.36 -0.98 2.95
N GLY A 72 -2.09 -1.97 2.08
CA GLY A 72 -1.92 -1.77 0.64
C GLY A 72 -0.48 -1.37 0.30
N ALA A 73 0.50 -2.10 0.86
CA ALA A 73 1.92 -1.76 0.70
C ALA A 73 2.44 -1.82 -0.74
N ASN A 74 1.74 -2.52 -1.63
CA ASN A 74 2.12 -2.73 -3.03
C ASN A 74 3.58 -3.25 -3.12
N VAL A 75 4.47 -2.60 -3.87
CA VAL A 75 5.88 -2.97 -3.95
C VAL A 75 6.74 -2.37 -2.82
N GLY A 76 6.14 -1.72 -1.83
CA GLY A 76 6.79 -1.30 -0.59
C GLY A 76 7.60 0.00 -0.66
N LEU A 77 7.24 0.95 -1.51
CA LEU A 77 7.94 2.24 -1.58
C LEU A 77 7.84 3.01 -0.25
N TYR A 78 6.62 3.20 0.26
CA TYR A 78 6.37 3.89 1.53
C TYR A 78 6.80 3.06 2.74
N THR A 79 6.60 1.74 2.68
CA THR A 79 7.15 0.77 3.67
C THR A 79 8.65 0.98 3.87
N CYS A 80 9.44 0.91 2.78
CA CYS A 80 10.89 1.08 2.83
C CYS A 80 11.30 2.48 3.26
N TYR A 81 10.56 3.50 2.81
CA TYR A 81 10.82 4.89 3.18
C TYR A 81 10.66 5.09 4.70
N ALA A 82 9.51 4.69 5.27
CA ALA A 82 9.24 4.83 6.69
C ALA A 82 10.25 4.05 7.56
N ALA A 83 10.55 2.81 7.19
CA ALA A 83 11.53 2.00 7.90
C ALA A 83 12.94 2.61 7.83
N LYS A 84 13.35 3.14 6.66
CA LYS A 84 14.70 3.68 6.44
C LYS A 84 14.90 5.04 7.09
N THR A 85 13.92 5.95 6.96
CA THR A 85 14.05 7.36 7.41
C THR A 85 13.67 7.54 8.87
N ARG A 86 12.67 6.78 9.35
CA ARG A 86 12.12 6.92 10.70
C ARG A 86 12.41 5.75 11.62
N GLY A 87 13.10 4.70 11.15
CA GLY A 87 13.31 3.49 11.94
C GLY A 87 11.99 2.83 12.39
N CYS A 88 10.90 3.07 11.67
CA CYS A 88 9.60 2.51 12.00
C CYS A 88 9.65 0.97 11.94
N ARG A 89 8.98 0.32 12.89
CA ARG A 89 8.62 -1.09 12.78
C ARG A 89 7.38 -1.19 11.90
N VAL A 90 7.55 -1.60 10.64
CA VAL A 90 6.48 -1.58 9.66
C VAL A 90 5.86 -2.96 9.50
N PHE A 91 4.53 -3.03 9.59
CA PHE A 91 3.73 -4.21 9.21
C PHE A 91 3.07 -3.90 7.88
N ALA A 92 3.60 -4.49 6.81
CA ALA A 92 3.23 -4.22 5.43
C ALA A 92 2.20 -5.26 4.96
N PHE A 93 0.94 -4.84 4.81
CA PHE A 93 -0.16 -5.69 4.32
C PHE A 93 -0.25 -5.55 2.81
N GLU A 94 0.03 -6.65 2.10
CA GLU A 94 -0.05 -6.72 0.64
C GLU A 94 -0.51 -8.13 0.23
N PRO A 95 -1.74 -8.30 -0.29
CA PRO A 95 -2.25 -9.62 -0.62
C PRO A 95 -1.86 -10.11 -2.03
N SER A 96 -1.44 -9.23 -2.94
CA SER A 96 -1.11 -9.62 -4.31
C SER A 96 0.21 -10.37 -4.36
N VAL A 97 0.19 -11.62 -4.77
CA VAL A 97 1.39 -12.46 -4.94
C VAL A 97 2.39 -11.86 -5.93
N PHE A 98 1.92 -11.05 -6.89
CA PHE A 98 2.77 -10.38 -7.88
C PHE A 98 3.52 -9.19 -7.25
N ASN A 99 2.91 -8.49 -6.30
CA ASN A 99 3.54 -7.39 -5.60
C ASN A 99 4.44 -7.86 -4.46
N LEU A 100 4.07 -8.95 -3.78
CA LEU A 100 4.82 -9.52 -2.66
C LEU A 100 6.28 -9.84 -3.02
N GLU A 101 6.53 -10.35 -4.23
CA GLU A 101 7.88 -10.64 -4.68
C GLU A 101 8.74 -9.37 -4.72
N LEU A 102 8.23 -8.27 -5.27
CA LEU A 102 8.95 -7.01 -5.32
C LEU A 102 9.05 -6.32 -3.95
N LEU A 103 8.02 -6.40 -3.13
CA LEU A 103 8.04 -5.92 -1.74
C LEU A 103 9.17 -6.59 -0.96
N ALA A 104 9.27 -7.92 -1.03
CA ALA A 104 10.34 -8.67 -0.36
C ALA A 104 11.73 -8.29 -0.89
N ARG A 105 11.90 -8.14 -2.21
CA ARG A 105 13.17 -7.68 -2.81
C ARG A 105 13.55 -6.28 -2.33
N ASN A 106 12.60 -5.35 -2.32
CA ASN A 106 12.84 -3.97 -1.91
C ASN A 106 13.24 -3.88 -0.42
N ILE A 107 12.63 -4.68 0.46
CA ILE A 107 13.03 -4.80 1.85
C ILE A 107 14.47 -5.33 1.95
N PHE A 108 14.78 -6.40 1.21
CA PHE A 108 16.09 -7.05 1.23
C PHE A 108 17.21 -6.14 0.74
N VAL A 109 17.05 -5.50 -0.43
CA VAL A 109 18.11 -4.64 -0.99
C VAL A 109 18.35 -3.36 -0.19
N ASN A 110 17.40 -2.94 0.64
CA ASN A 110 17.54 -1.81 1.55
C ASN A 110 18.04 -2.21 2.96
N GLY A 111 18.21 -3.51 3.24
CA GLY A 111 18.65 -4.01 4.54
C GLY A 111 17.64 -3.79 5.66
N LEU A 112 16.33 -3.92 5.37
CA LEU A 112 15.24 -3.58 6.30
C LEU A 112 14.53 -4.79 6.91
N THR A 113 15.11 -5.97 6.83
CA THR A 113 14.50 -7.25 7.26
C THR A 113 14.11 -7.25 8.75
N GLU A 114 14.88 -6.54 9.60
CA GLU A 114 14.62 -6.47 11.03
C GLU A 114 13.52 -5.45 11.40
N LEU A 115 13.19 -4.54 10.48
CA LEU A 115 12.22 -3.47 10.71
C LEU A 115 10.88 -3.74 10.02
N VAL A 116 10.83 -4.58 8.99
CA VAL A 116 9.62 -4.78 8.18
C VAL A 116 9.15 -6.22 8.26
N THR A 117 7.88 -6.39 8.63
CA THR A 117 7.17 -7.67 8.58
C THR A 117 6.13 -7.63 7.46
N ILE A 118 6.22 -8.54 6.50
CA ILE A 118 5.20 -8.67 5.44
C ILE A 118 4.03 -9.51 5.97
N ILE A 119 2.82 -9.00 5.80
CA ILE A 119 1.56 -9.72 6.06
C ILE A 119 0.88 -9.97 4.70
N PRO A 120 0.99 -11.19 4.14
CA PRO A 120 0.52 -11.48 2.78
C PRO A 120 -1.01 -11.77 2.73
N LEU A 121 -1.77 -10.99 3.48
CA LEU A 121 -3.21 -11.15 3.64
C LEU A 121 -3.92 -9.80 3.46
N PRO A 122 -5.09 -9.78 2.79
CA PRO A 122 -5.92 -8.58 2.73
C PRO A 122 -6.58 -8.32 4.07
N LEU A 123 -6.76 -7.04 4.41
CA LEU A 123 -7.65 -6.63 5.49
C LEU A 123 -9.07 -6.38 4.95
N SER A 124 -10.06 -6.59 5.81
CA SER A 124 -11.48 -6.36 5.56
C SER A 124 -12.22 -6.08 6.87
N ASP A 125 -13.54 -6.22 6.89
CA ASP A 125 -14.34 -6.02 8.12
C ASP A 125 -14.39 -7.27 9.03
N ALA A 126 -14.04 -8.45 8.53
CA ALA A 126 -14.07 -9.70 9.29
C ALA A 126 -13.11 -10.76 8.72
N LEU A 127 -12.79 -11.78 9.54
CA LEU A 127 -12.13 -13.01 9.08
C LEU A 127 -13.04 -13.76 8.11
N ALA A 128 -12.59 -13.93 6.88
CA ALA A 128 -13.35 -14.63 5.85
C ALA A 128 -12.46 -15.24 4.77
N VAL A 129 -12.90 -16.35 4.16
CA VAL A 129 -12.34 -16.84 2.91
C VAL A 129 -13.15 -16.22 1.76
N SER A 130 -12.48 -15.46 0.89
CA SER A 130 -13.09 -14.85 -0.29
C SER A 130 -12.06 -14.71 -1.41
N LYS A 131 -12.36 -13.87 -2.41
CA LYS A 131 -11.50 -13.66 -3.56
C LYS A 131 -10.84 -12.27 -3.48
N LEU A 132 -9.54 -12.22 -3.70
CA LEU A 132 -8.87 -11.00 -4.12
C LEU A 132 -9.10 -10.84 -5.61
N ASN A 133 -9.84 -9.82 -6.00
CA ASN A 133 -10.14 -9.48 -7.39
C ASN A 133 -9.09 -8.49 -7.89
N MET A 134 -8.35 -8.83 -8.93
CA MET A 134 -7.25 -8.04 -9.49
C MET A 134 -7.54 -7.62 -10.92
N THR A 135 -7.22 -6.38 -11.27
CA THR A 135 -7.34 -5.84 -12.63
C THR A 135 -6.13 -6.17 -13.50
N THR A 136 -5.02 -6.58 -12.91
CA THR A 136 -3.79 -6.93 -13.61
C THR A 136 -2.98 -7.95 -12.81
N THR A 137 -2.11 -8.68 -13.48
CA THR A 137 -1.10 -9.58 -12.88
C THR A 137 0.31 -9.02 -13.03
N GLU A 138 0.46 -7.77 -13.44
CA GLU A 138 1.77 -7.13 -13.56
C GLU A 138 2.36 -6.80 -12.19
N TRP A 139 3.69 -6.86 -12.09
CA TRP A 139 4.43 -6.34 -10.93
C TRP A 139 4.20 -4.85 -10.75
N GLY A 140 3.82 -4.44 -9.55
CA GLY A 140 3.44 -3.07 -9.25
C GLY A 140 1.99 -2.75 -9.63
N GLY A 141 1.18 -3.75 -10.01
CA GLY A 141 -0.24 -3.57 -10.27
C GLY A 141 -0.98 -3.01 -9.05
N ALA A 142 -2.06 -2.30 -9.31
CA ALA A 142 -2.99 -1.72 -8.33
C ALA A 142 -4.43 -2.03 -8.75
N LEU A 143 -5.40 -1.38 -8.10
CA LEU A 143 -6.83 -1.54 -8.37
C LEU A 143 -7.30 -2.97 -8.10
N SER A 144 -6.96 -3.48 -6.92
CA SER A 144 -7.34 -4.80 -6.45
C SER A 144 -8.21 -4.70 -5.21
N THR A 145 -9.32 -5.45 -5.14
CA THR A 145 -10.23 -5.43 -3.99
C THR A 145 -10.47 -6.83 -3.44
N PHE A 146 -10.58 -6.96 -2.13
CA PHE A 146 -10.95 -8.22 -1.48
C PHE A 146 -12.45 -8.30 -1.25
N ALA A 147 -13.05 -9.43 -1.64
CA ALA A 147 -14.46 -9.77 -1.47
C ALA A 147 -15.47 -8.83 -2.16
N GLN A 148 -15.01 -7.82 -2.89
CA GLN A 148 -15.87 -6.85 -3.59
C GLN A 148 -15.67 -6.95 -5.10
N SER A 149 -16.70 -6.56 -5.88
CA SER A 149 -16.66 -6.56 -7.35
C SER A 149 -16.61 -5.15 -7.95
N TYR A 150 -16.38 -4.15 -7.12
CA TYR A 150 -16.18 -2.74 -7.50
C TYR A 150 -14.76 -2.29 -7.20
N GLY A 151 -14.32 -1.23 -7.87
CA GLY A 151 -13.01 -0.61 -7.69
C GLY A 151 -13.05 0.63 -6.78
N HIS A 152 -11.95 1.39 -6.77
CA HIS A 152 -11.73 2.59 -5.97
C HIS A 152 -12.75 3.72 -6.19
N ASP A 153 -13.50 3.68 -7.28
CA ASP A 153 -14.55 4.65 -7.65
C ASP A 153 -15.98 4.13 -7.36
N GLY A 154 -16.10 2.92 -6.84
CA GLY A 154 -17.39 2.25 -6.57
C GLY A 154 -18.03 1.62 -7.81
N GLU A 155 -17.40 1.72 -8.99
CA GLU A 155 -17.90 1.12 -10.22
C GLU A 155 -17.44 -0.33 -10.38
N ALA A 156 -18.15 -1.09 -11.19
CA ALA A 156 -17.82 -2.50 -11.46
C ALA A 156 -16.42 -2.63 -12.08
N MET A 157 -15.55 -3.43 -11.47
CA MET A 157 -14.19 -3.62 -11.93
C MET A 157 -14.09 -4.69 -13.03
N CYS A 158 -13.20 -4.44 -14.01
CA CYS A 158 -12.81 -5.45 -14.98
C CYS A 158 -11.72 -6.35 -14.36
N LYS A 159 -12.07 -7.61 -14.09
CA LYS A 159 -11.20 -8.56 -13.41
C LYS A 159 -10.34 -9.31 -14.42
N ALA A 160 -9.00 -9.21 -14.26
CA ALA A 160 -8.05 -10.04 -14.98
C ALA A 160 -7.78 -11.37 -14.27
N PHE A 161 -7.80 -11.36 -12.93
CA PHE A 161 -7.53 -12.54 -12.11
C PHE A 161 -8.28 -12.48 -10.77
N GLU A 162 -8.80 -13.62 -10.32
CA GLU A 162 -9.45 -13.78 -9.02
C GLU A 162 -8.66 -14.83 -8.20
N LEU A 163 -8.07 -14.41 -7.08
CA LEU A 163 -7.29 -15.27 -6.19
C LEU A 163 -8.08 -15.58 -4.92
N PRO A 164 -8.54 -16.83 -4.70
CA PRO A 164 -9.10 -17.23 -3.42
C PRO A 164 -8.07 -17.09 -2.31
N THR A 165 -8.41 -16.37 -1.26
CA THR A 165 -7.51 -16.14 -0.11
C THR A 165 -8.31 -15.87 1.17
N VAL A 166 -7.60 -15.78 2.30
CA VAL A 166 -8.16 -15.43 3.62
C VAL A 166 -7.98 -13.94 3.84
N GLY A 167 -9.04 -13.23 4.19
CA GLY A 167 -8.97 -11.87 4.69
C GLY A 167 -9.19 -11.82 6.20
N LEU A 168 -8.64 -10.79 6.85
CA LEU A 168 -8.70 -10.55 8.28
C LEU A 168 -9.32 -9.19 8.56
N SER A 169 -9.94 -9.01 9.73
CA SER A 169 -10.11 -7.67 10.29
C SER A 169 -8.81 -7.16 10.92
N MET A 170 -8.72 -5.86 11.21
CA MET A 170 -7.58 -5.32 11.98
C MET A 170 -7.50 -5.95 13.38
N VAL A 171 -8.65 -6.29 13.97
CA VAL A 171 -8.71 -6.98 15.28
C VAL A 171 -8.14 -8.38 15.16
N ASP A 172 -8.56 -9.15 14.13
CA ASP A 172 -8.01 -10.49 13.89
C ASP A 172 -6.49 -10.45 13.65
N ALA A 173 -6.00 -9.43 12.96
CA ALA A 173 -4.56 -9.27 12.73
C ALA A 173 -3.79 -9.12 14.06
N VAL A 174 -4.30 -8.34 15.00
CA VAL A 174 -3.70 -8.22 16.35
C VAL A 174 -3.81 -9.53 17.12
N GLU A 175 -4.98 -10.14 17.16
CA GLU A 175 -5.27 -11.27 18.05
C GLU A 175 -4.69 -12.59 17.52
N LEU A 176 -4.84 -12.88 16.23
CA LEU A 176 -4.41 -14.15 15.64
C LEU A 176 -2.94 -14.14 15.25
N LEU A 177 -2.45 -13.04 14.64
CA LEU A 177 -1.05 -12.93 14.23
C LEU A 177 -0.15 -12.41 15.35
N ARG A 178 -0.72 -11.90 16.45
CA ARG A 178 -0.01 -11.34 17.60
C ARG A 178 0.96 -10.22 17.23
N ILE A 179 0.58 -9.44 16.24
CA ILE A 179 1.33 -8.24 15.85
C ILE A 179 0.96 -7.06 16.76
N PRO A 180 1.88 -6.11 17.01
CA PRO A 180 1.58 -4.95 17.82
C PRO A 180 0.53 -4.07 17.16
N ARG A 181 -0.26 -3.40 17.99
CA ARG A 181 -1.19 -2.35 17.51
C ARG A 181 -0.38 -1.19 16.91
N PRO A 182 -0.90 -0.55 15.86
CA PRO A 182 -0.19 0.54 15.20
C PRO A 182 -0.29 1.84 15.98
N ASP A 183 0.81 2.62 16.00
CA ASP A 183 0.78 4.03 16.37
C ASP A 183 0.28 4.87 15.18
N TYR A 184 0.64 4.46 13.96
CA TYR A 184 0.33 5.13 12.70
C TYR A 184 -0.18 4.12 11.67
N ILE A 185 -1.14 4.54 10.84
CA ILE A 185 -1.72 3.69 9.78
C ILE A 185 -1.69 4.47 8.48
N LYS A 186 -1.06 3.89 7.43
CA LYS A 186 -1.32 4.26 6.04
C LYS A 186 -2.29 3.25 5.45
N MET A 187 -3.33 3.71 4.77
CA MET A 187 -4.34 2.84 4.14
C MET A 187 -4.64 3.31 2.73
N ASP A 188 -4.37 2.44 1.74
CA ASP A 188 -4.55 2.69 0.32
C ASP A 188 -4.79 1.32 -0.36
N VAL A 189 -6.06 0.91 -0.45
CA VAL A 189 -6.47 -0.46 -0.85
C VAL A 189 -7.55 -0.48 -1.94
N ASP A 190 -7.65 0.60 -2.68
CA ASP A 190 -8.47 0.70 -3.90
C ASP A 190 -9.99 0.47 -3.70
N GLY A 191 -10.58 1.01 -2.61
CA GLY A 191 -12.04 1.13 -2.51
C GLY A 191 -12.72 0.41 -1.35
N ILE A 192 -11.99 -0.33 -0.51
CA ILE A 192 -12.55 -1.05 0.66
C ILE A 192 -12.10 -0.50 2.02
N GLU A 193 -11.54 0.71 2.06
CA GLU A 193 -11.02 1.36 3.27
C GLU A 193 -12.08 1.44 4.36
N HIS A 194 -13.33 1.78 4.01
CA HIS A 194 -14.45 1.84 4.96
C HIS A 194 -14.76 0.47 5.61
N LEU A 195 -14.58 -0.64 4.89
CA LEU A 195 -14.76 -1.98 5.45
C LEU A 195 -13.64 -2.32 6.43
N ILE A 196 -12.40 -1.99 6.10
CA ILE A 196 -11.25 -2.19 6.99
C ILE A 196 -11.40 -1.36 8.27
N LEU A 197 -11.79 -0.08 8.13
CA LEU A 197 -12.06 0.81 9.27
C LEU A 197 -13.19 0.29 10.16
N LYS A 198 -14.26 -0.27 9.56
CA LYS A 198 -15.36 -0.91 10.29
C LYS A 198 -14.87 -2.08 11.15
N GLY A 199 -14.02 -2.96 10.58
CA GLY A 199 -13.42 -4.09 11.29
C GLY A 199 -12.29 -3.73 12.24
N GLY A 200 -11.92 -2.44 12.34
CA GLY A 200 -10.76 -1.96 13.07
C GLY A 200 -11.06 -1.17 14.34
N ALA A 201 -12.31 -0.95 14.71
CA ALA A 201 -12.69 0.01 15.76
C ALA A 201 -11.83 -0.06 17.05
N PRO A 202 -11.57 -1.22 17.69
CA PRO A 202 -10.72 -1.29 18.88
C PRO A 202 -9.24 -0.96 18.63
N VAL A 203 -8.73 -1.26 17.42
CA VAL A 203 -7.34 -0.96 17.03
C VAL A 203 -7.18 0.52 16.74
N LEU A 204 -8.17 1.13 16.06
CA LEU A 204 -8.19 2.54 15.74
C LEU A 204 -8.19 3.44 16.99
N GLN A 205 -8.77 2.98 18.10
CA GLN A 205 -8.80 3.75 19.34
C GLN A 205 -7.40 4.06 19.89
N GLU A 206 -6.40 3.26 19.61
CA GLU A 206 -5.03 3.43 20.11
C GLU A 206 -4.10 4.14 19.10
N ALA A 207 -4.47 4.19 17.82
CA ALA A 207 -3.66 4.86 16.81
C ALA A 207 -3.67 6.39 16.99
N ILE A 208 -2.54 7.02 16.72
CA ILE A 208 -2.29 8.46 16.88
C ILE A 208 -2.73 9.21 15.62
N SER A 209 -2.38 8.68 14.44
CA SER A 209 -2.73 9.29 13.16
C SER A 209 -2.92 8.25 12.07
N ILE A 210 -3.80 8.57 11.12
CA ILE A 210 -4.12 7.74 9.97
C ILE A 210 -4.03 8.60 8.71
N LEU A 211 -3.31 8.10 7.71
CA LEU A 211 -3.39 8.57 6.34
C LEU A 211 -4.19 7.54 5.54
N VAL A 212 -5.30 7.98 4.94
CA VAL A 212 -6.19 7.10 4.17
C VAL A 212 -6.53 7.73 2.82
N GLU A 213 -6.43 6.95 1.74
CA GLU A 213 -6.85 7.37 0.41
C GLU A 213 -8.36 7.17 0.25
N ILE A 214 -9.09 8.23 -0.11
CA ILE A 214 -10.55 8.21 -0.28
C ILE A 214 -10.94 8.87 -1.60
N ASN A 215 -11.83 8.21 -2.35
CA ASN A 215 -12.43 8.78 -3.56
C ASN A 215 -13.78 9.44 -3.22
N ASP A 216 -13.87 10.76 -3.40
CA ASP A 216 -15.08 11.55 -3.09
C ASP A 216 -16.30 11.18 -3.96
N ARG A 217 -16.09 10.60 -5.13
CA ARG A 217 -17.19 10.11 -5.97
C ARG A 217 -17.82 8.84 -5.45
N PHE A 218 -17.05 8.04 -4.72
CA PHE A 218 -17.57 6.89 -4.02
C PHE A 218 -18.17 7.34 -2.67
N THR A 219 -19.29 8.04 -2.75
CA THR A 219 -19.92 8.74 -1.62
C THR A 219 -20.23 7.85 -0.43
N ALA A 220 -20.62 6.59 -0.65
CA ALA A 220 -20.87 5.62 0.42
C ALA A 220 -19.57 5.29 1.18
N GLN A 221 -18.47 5.02 0.48
CA GLN A 221 -17.15 4.80 1.07
C GLN A 221 -16.69 6.02 1.87
N ALA A 222 -16.75 7.20 1.26
CA ALA A 222 -16.29 8.44 1.87
C ALA A 222 -17.07 8.77 3.15
N ALA A 223 -18.38 8.61 3.15
CA ALA A 223 -19.25 8.84 4.31
C ALA A 223 -18.99 7.84 5.43
N ASP A 224 -18.88 6.55 5.11
CA ASP A 224 -18.66 5.50 6.10
C ASP A 224 -17.24 5.57 6.66
N ALA A 225 -16.20 5.82 5.85
CA ALA A 225 -14.83 6.01 6.31
C ALA A 225 -14.75 7.18 7.31
N SER A 226 -15.31 8.34 6.95
CA SER A 226 -15.36 9.51 7.83
C SER A 226 -16.09 9.17 9.14
N ARG A 227 -17.23 8.49 9.08
CA ARG A 227 -18.00 8.10 10.26
C ARG A 227 -17.22 7.18 11.20
N TYR A 228 -16.54 6.14 10.68
CA TYR A 228 -15.76 5.22 11.51
C TYR A 228 -14.55 5.90 12.16
N LEU A 229 -13.87 6.79 11.43
CA LEU A 229 -12.75 7.55 11.96
C LEU A 229 -13.21 8.52 13.08
N GLN A 230 -14.31 9.23 12.88
CA GLN A 230 -14.88 10.11 13.92
C GLN A 230 -15.34 9.33 15.16
N LEU A 231 -15.99 8.17 14.98
CA LEU A 231 -16.38 7.30 16.10
C LEU A 231 -15.17 6.76 16.87
N ALA A 232 -14.04 6.58 16.20
CA ALA A 232 -12.77 6.21 16.83
C ALA A 232 -12.05 7.41 17.46
N GLY A 233 -12.61 8.64 17.41
CA GLY A 233 -12.07 9.85 18.04
C GLY A 233 -11.05 10.61 17.20
N PHE A 234 -11.04 10.41 15.87
CA PHE A 234 -10.20 11.19 14.96
C PHE A 234 -10.93 12.41 14.43
N ILE A 235 -10.15 13.45 14.13
CA ILE A 235 -10.58 14.63 13.38
C ILE A 235 -9.76 14.71 12.08
N LEU A 236 -10.40 15.15 11.01
CA LEU A 236 -9.72 15.39 9.73
C LEU A 236 -8.82 16.62 9.88
N LYS A 237 -7.51 16.42 9.75
CA LYS A 237 -6.51 17.48 9.79
C LYS A 237 -6.28 18.08 8.40
N GLU A 238 -6.19 17.22 7.39
CA GLU A 238 -5.77 17.61 6.05
C GLU A 238 -6.37 16.67 5.00
N LYS A 239 -6.67 17.23 3.81
CA LYS A 239 -7.13 16.49 2.64
C LYS A 239 -6.42 17.06 1.42
N ARG A 240 -5.55 16.26 0.79
CA ARG A 240 -4.68 16.68 -0.31
C ARG A 240 -4.55 15.61 -1.38
N HIS A 241 -4.14 16.03 -2.55
CA HIS A 241 -3.49 15.23 -3.58
C HIS A 241 -2.49 16.12 -4.33
N ALA A 242 -1.59 15.51 -5.12
CA ALA A 242 -0.63 16.28 -5.89
C ALA A 242 -1.33 17.08 -7.01
N ASP A 243 -0.80 18.28 -7.32
CA ASP A 243 -1.38 19.24 -8.28
C ASP A 243 -1.67 18.63 -9.66
N HIS A 244 -0.88 17.66 -10.10
CA HIS A 244 -1.10 17.01 -11.40
C HIS A 244 -2.42 16.20 -11.45
N PHE A 245 -2.99 15.78 -10.32
CA PHE A 245 -4.30 15.14 -10.28
C PHE A 245 -5.46 16.14 -10.48
N GLU A 246 -5.27 17.41 -10.19
CA GLU A 246 -6.29 18.43 -10.46
C GLU A 246 -6.62 18.54 -11.95
N SER A 247 -5.62 18.37 -12.81
CA SER A 247 -5.76 18.36 -14.27
C SER A 247 -6.11 16.99 -14.86
N ALA A 248 -6.15 15.94 -14.04
CA ALA A 248 -6.45 14.58 -14.50
C ALA A 248 -7.90 14.48 -14.98
N THR A 249 -8.10 13.68 -16.04
CA THR A 249 -9.44 13.27 -16.49
C THR A 249 -9.73 11.90 -15.90
N GLY A 250 -10.86 11.75 -15.18
CA GLY A 250 -11.28 10.46 -14.63
C GLY A 250 -11.28 10.39 -13.10
N PRO A 251 -11.38 9.17 -12.52
CA PRO A 251 -11.58 8.97 -11.08
C PRO A 251 -10.45 9.52 -10.20
N ALA A 252 -9.21 9.49 -10.67
CA ALA A 252 -8.04 9.97 -9.92
C ALA A 252 -8.14 11.44 -9.46
N ARG A 253 -8.87 12.28 -10.21
CA ARG A 253 -9.13 13.69 -9.83
C ARG A 253 -9.88 13.82 -8.50
N TYR A 254 -10.66 12.82 -8.14
CA TYR A 254 -11.53 12.83 -6.95
C TYR A 254 -10.97 11.98 -5.82
N THR A 255 -9.77 11.44 -5.99
CA THR A 255 -9.07 10.61 -5.00
C THR A 255 -8.11 11.49 -4.22
N PHE A 256 -8.22 11.49 -2.90
CA PHE A 256 -7.46 12.34 -1.99
C PHE A 256 -6.84 11.52 -0.87
N ASN A 257 -5.62 11.84 -0.50
CA ASN A 257 -5.04 11.45 0.75
C ASN A 257 -5.62 12.31 1.88
N GLN A 258 -6.27 11.69 2.86
CA GLN A 258 -6.83 12.32 4.03
C GLN A 258 -5.98 11.98 5.26
N ILE A 259 -5.49 12.98 5.96
CA ILE A 259 -4.74 12.83 7.21
C ILE A 259 -5.68 13.09 8.38
N TRP A 260 -5.86 12.07 9.20
CA TRP A 260 -6.68 12.11 10.41
C TRP A 260 -5.80 11.99 11.64
N ILE A 261 -6.09 12.77 12.67
CA ILE A 261 -5.34 12.79 13.94
C ILE A 261 -6.28 12.60 15.12
N LYS A 262 -5.80 11.97 16.19
CA LYS A 262 -6.54 11.86 17.44
C LYS A 262 -6.83 13.23 18.01
N GLN A 263 -8.06 13.41 18.44
CA GLN A 263 -8.41 14.59 19.26
C GLN A 263 -7.86 14.36 20.67
N VAL A 264 -6.94 15.22 21.10
CA VAL A 264 -6.33 15.19 22.44
C VAL A 264 -7.32 15.76 23.47
#